data_57e2ac9028d4844899936205be167092
#
_entry.id   57e2ac9028d4844899936205be167092
#
_cell.length_a   1.000
_cell.length_b   1.000
_cell.length_c   1.000
_cell.angle_alpha   90.00
_cell.angle_beta   90.00
_cell.angle_gamma   90.00
#
_symmetry.space_group_name_H-M   'P 1'
#
loop_
_entity.id
_entity.type
_entity.pdbx_description
1 polymer ?
#
loop_
_entity_poly.entity_id
_entity_poly.type
_entity_poly.pdbx_seq_one_letter_code
_entity_poly.pdbx_strand_id
1 'polypeptide(L)'
;LEEGRRAEQQYQRNKEQERRASIARGEEPRIEEEREEPGVHRVSRAATELYVVSYLVLFSFFGTLARLGLQAITMYPGAPVSFAVLWPNFGGSLIMGFLGEDRMLFKEEWGDATFDKVVEKAREQARDEEGVLGSQDTIDLQAAKKAHVATKKTIPLYIGLATGFCGCFTSFSSFILDVYLALSNDLPTPLNHPQDYSPVRASTTSTVPRNGGYSFMALLAVIITTIAVCVSALRAGAHIAIASEPYIPSIPYAITRKVLDRVAVVLAWGCWVGAIILAALPPDRNDGVPDTWRGRALFALVFAPLGCLGRFYASIYLNGRIASFPLGTFIVNILGTVILGMCYDLQHVPVGGVVGCQVLQGVEDGFCGCLTTVSTWVAELSSLRRTNSYRYGVASVVVALCCLVIIMGSMQWTRGFGDLVCTH
;
A
#
# COMPACT_ATOMS: atom_id res chain seq x y z
N LEU A 1 -5.91 -14.64 -8.73
CA LEU A 1 -5.87 -15.30 -10.06
C LEU A 1 -6.72 -16.59 -10.10
N GLU A 2 -6.71 -17.39 -9.02
CA GLU A 2 -7.57 -18.59 -8.94
C GLU A 2 -9.04 -18.24 -8.69
N GLU A 3 -9.34 -17.21 -7.92
CA GLU A 3 -10.71 -16.75 -7.70
C GLU A 3 -11.33 -16.17 -8.98
N GLY A 4 -10.57 -15.43 -9.78
CA GLY A 4 -11.02 -14.95 -11.09
C GLY A 4 -11.36 -16.12 -12.04
N ARG A 5 -10.54 -17.17 -12.06
CA ARG A 5 -10.82 -18.38 -12.85
C ARG A 5 -12.04 -19.15 -12.34
N ARG A 6 -12.25 -19.21 -11.02
CA ARG A 6 -13.43 -19.87 -10.43
C ARG A 6 -14.71 -19.09 -10.76
N ALA A 7 -14.65 -17.76 -10.70
CA ALA A 7 -15.78 -16.92 -11.08
C ALA A 7 -16.12 -17.05 -12.57
N GLU A 8 -15.11 -17.07 -13.45
CA GLU A 8 -15.30 -17.27 -14.89
C GLU A 8 -15.82 -18.68 -15.23
N GLN A 9 -15.28 -19.71 -14.57
CA GLN A 9 -15.81 -21.09 -14.73
C GLN A 9 -17.23 -21.25 -14.19
N GLN A 10 -17.58 -20.53 -13.13
CA GLN A 10 -18.91 -20.55 -12.57
C GLN A 10 -19.91 -19.81 -13.48
N TYR A 11 -19.49 -18.68 -14.06
CA TYR A 11 -20.27 -17.96 -15.07
C TYR A 11 -20.52 -18.81 -16.30
N GLN A 12 -19.51 -19.48 -16.86
CA GLN A 12 -19.66 -20.37 -18.01
C GLN A 12 -20.57 -21.57 -17.70
N ARG A 13 -20.50 -22.14 -16.51
CA ARG A 13 -21.41 -23.22 -16.08
C ARG A 13 -22.85 -22.74 -15.95
N ASN A 14 -23.08 -21.56 -15.42
CA ASN A 14 -24.43 -20.98 -15.31
C ASN A 14 -25.00 -20.68 -16.69
N LYS A 15 -24.22 -20.09 -17.61
CA LYS A 15 -24.64 -19.85 -19.01
C LYS A 15 -24.98 -21.16 -19.75
N GLU A 16 -24.22 -22.20 -19.49
CA GLU A 16 -24.50 -23.53 -20.10
C GLU A 16 -25.73 -24.22 -19.47
N GLN A 17 -26.00 -24.01 -18.19
CA GLN A 17 -27.21 -24.46 -17.52
C GLN A 17 -28.47 -23.73 -18.02
N GLU A 18 -28.39 -22.41 -18.19
CA GLU A 18 -29.45 -21.59 -18.75
C GLU A 18 -29.78 -22.00 -20.20
N ARG A 19 -28.74 -22.22 -21.02
CA ARG A 19 -28.90 -22.73 -22.39
C ARG A 19 -29.56 -24.11 -22.42
N ARG A 20 -29.21 -25.02 -21.51
CA ARG A 20 -29.84 -26.33 -21.38
C ARG A 20 -31.30 -26.23 -20.91
N ALA A 21 -31.59 -25.27 -20.03
CA ALA A 21 -32.94 -25.04 -19.52
C ALA A 21 -33.85 -24.39 -20.58
N SER A 22 -33.34 -23.53 -21.47
CA SER A 22 -34.11 -22.96 -22.59
C SER A 22 -34.40 -24.00 -23.67
N ILE A 23 -33.44 -24.87 -24.00
CA ILE A 23 -33.62 -25.98 -24.91
C ILE A 23 -34.69 -26.97 -24.34
N ALA A 24 -34.65 -27.24 -23.03
CA ALA A 24 -35.62 -28.12 -22.37
C ALA A 24 -37.03 -27.53 -22.31
N ARG A 25 -37.19 -26.19 -22.43
CA ARG A 25 -38.49 -25.51 -22.53
C ARG A 25 -39.04 -25.40 -23.95
N GLY A 26 -38.33 -25.91 -24.97
CA GLY A 26 -38.78 -25.86 -26.36
C GLY A 26 -38.74 -24.46 -26.98
N GLU A 27 -38.02 -23.52 -26.36
CA GLU A 27 -37.75 -22.21 -26.94
C GLU A 27 -36.68 -22.40 -28.02
N GLU A 28 -37.04 -22.07 -29.28
CA GLU A 28 -36.04 -22.03 -30.35
C GLU A 28 -34.89 -21.13 -29.89
N PRO A 29 -33.62 -21.60 -29.96
CA PRO A 29 -32.53 -20.76 -29.66
C PRO A 29 -32.58 -19.57 -30.61
N ARG A 30 -32.86 -18.36 -30.08
CA ARG A 30 -32.61 -17.13 -30.80
C ARG A 30 -31.14 -17.23 -31.22
N ILE A 31 -30.90 -17.44 -32.51
CA ILE A 31 -29.60 -17.24 -33.10
C ILE A 31 -29.38 -15.73 -32.96
N GLU A 32 -28.87 -15.29 -31.76
CA GLU A 32 -28.17 -14.05 -31.71
C GLU A 32 -27.04 -14.24 -32.72
N GLU A 33 -27.14 -13.54 -33.86
CA GLU A 33 -26.01 -13.39 -34.77
C GLU A 33 -24.79 -13.18 -33.88
N GLU A 34 -23.83 -14.11 -33.91
CA GLU A 34 -22.53 -13.94 -33.32
C GLU A 34 -21.95 -12.64 -33.96
N ARG A 35 -22.32 -11.49 -33.38
CA ARG A 35 -21.44 -10.34 -33.52
C ARG A 35 -20.11 -10.87 -33.03
N GLU A 36 -19.18 -11.03 -33.94
CA GLU A 36 -17.78 -11.33 -33.67
C GLU A 36 -17.41 -10.52 -32.42
N GLU A 37 -17.37 -11.19 -31.26
CA GLU A 37 -16.85 -10.59 -30.05
C GLU A 37 -15.47 -10.07 -30.44
N PRO A 38 -15.18 -8.77 -30.30
CA PRO A 38 -13.88 -8.23 -30.64
C PRO A 38 -12.87 -9.07 -29.86
N GLY A 39 -12.06 -9.83 -30.60
CA GLY A 39 -11.31 -10.99 -30.15
C GLY A 39 -10.73 -10.75 -28.76
N VAL A 40 -11.14 -11.57 -27.82
CA VAL A 40 -10.54 -11.64 -26.49
C VAL A 40 -9.06 -11.89 -26.73
N HIS A 41 -8.29 -10.83 -26.73
CA HIS A 41 -6.83 -10.91 -26.88
C HIS A 41 -6.34 -11.79 -25.74
N ARG A 42 -6.04 -13.06 -26.01
CA ARG A 42 -5.42 -13.99 -25.06
C ARG A 42 -4.10 -13.37 -24.65
N VAL A 43 -4.15 -12.54 -23.62
CA VAL A 43 -2.94 -11.93 -23.05
C VAL A 43 -2.12 -13.05 -22.43
N SER A 44 -0.89 -13.21 -22.90
CA SER A 44 0.04 -14.18 -22.33
C SER A 44 0.14 -13.96 -20.81
N ARG A 45 -0.04 -15.02 -20.03
CA ARG A 45 0.07 -14.99 -18.56
C ARG A 45 1.41 -14.44 -18.12
N ALA A 46 2.51 -14.87 -18.78
CA ALA A 46 3.84 -14.40 -18.50
C ALA A 46 4.01 -12.89 -18.76
N ALA A 47 3.40 -12.36 -19.86
CA ALA A 47 3.43 -10.92 -20.12
C ALA A 47 2.67 -10.13 -19.05
N THR A 48 1.52 -10.63 -18.59
CA THR A 48 0.75 -9.97 -17.52
C THR A 48 1.53 -9.97 -16.20
N GLU A 49 2.19 -11.06 -15.84
CA GLU A 49 3.05 -11.13 -14.66
C GLU A 49 4.23 -10.16 -14.76
N LEU A 50 4.88 -10.08 -15.93
CA LEU A 50 5.95 -9.10 -16.17
C LEU A 50 5.45 -7.66 -15.98
N TYR A 51 4.28 -7.32 -16.50
CA TYR A 51 3.71 -5.99 -16.33
C TYR A 51 3.35 -5.70 -14.87
N VAL A 52 2.75 -6.64 -14.14
CA VAL A 52 2.47 -6.49 -12.71
C VAL A 52 3.75 -6.24 -11.92
N VAL A 53 4.79 -7.06 -12.12
CA VAL A 53 6.07 -6.88 -11.43
C VAL A 53 6.69 -5.53 -11.79
N SER A 54 6.67 -5.14 -13.06
CA SER A 54 7.24 -3.87 -13.50
C SER A 54 6.50 -2.67 -12.91
N TYR A 55 5.18 -2.69 -12.86
CA TYR A 55 4.41 -1.64 -12.18
C TYR A 55 4.69 -1.60 -10.67
N LEU A 56 4.81 -2.74 -10.01
CA LEU A 56 5.16 -2.79 -8.60
C LEU A 56 6.54 -2.17 -8.34
N VAL A 57 7.54 -2.49 -9.15
CA VAL A 57 8.88 -1.90 -9.10
C VAL A 57 8.82 -0.40 -9.33
N LEU A 58 8.16 0.06 -10.41
CA LEU A 58 8.07 1.48 -10.74
C LEU A 58 7.36 2.29 -9.66
N PHE A 59 6.20 1.81 -9.22
CA PHE A 59 5.40 2.52 -8.22
C PHE A 59 5.96 2.40 -6.80
N SER A 60 6.84 1.41 -6.52
CA SER A 60 7.58 1.39 -5.26
C SER A 60 8.53 2.58 -5.15
N PHE A 61 9.16 3.01 -6.24
CA PHE A 61 10.00 4.22 -6.26
C PHE A 61 9.18 5.46 -5.95
N PHE A 62 8.07 5.66 -6.67
CA PHE A 62 7.23 6.83 -6.44
C PHE A 62 6.63 6.85 -5.03
N GLY A 63 6.19 5.70 -4.52
CA GLY A 63 5.66 5.59 -3.16
C GLY A 63 6.73 5.90 -2.10
N THR A 64 7.94 5.37 -2.27
CA THR A 64 9.07 5.65 -1.36
C THR A 64 9.48 7.11 -1.40
N LEU A 65 9.66 7.69 -2.59
CA LEU A 65 10.02 9.11 -2.74
C LEU A 65 8.93 10.03 -2.18
N ALA A 66 7.66 9.73 -2.43
CA ALA A 66 6.55 10.49 -1.88
C ALA A 66 6.54 10.43 -0.35
N ARG A 67 6.81 9.25 0.25
CA ARG A 67 6.92 9.11 1.71
C ARG A 67 8.07 9.92 2.27
N LEU A 68 9.27 9.76 1.75
CA LEU A 68 10.45 10.47 2.23
C LEU A 68 10.32 11.99 2.02
N GLY A 69 9.82 12.41 0.85
CA GLY A 69 9.57 13.82 0.57
C GLY A 69 8.52 14.43 1.51
N LEU A 70 7.41 13.74 1.74
CA LEU A 70 6.36 14.24 2.64
C LEU A 70 6.85 14.27 4.10
N GLN A 71 7.62 13.28 4.54
CA GLN A 71 8.26 13.32 5.85
C GLN A 71 9.20 14.52 5.98
N ALA A 72 10.04 14.79 4.97
CA ALA A 72 10.97 15.90 5.00
C ALA A 72 10.28 17.28 5.10
N ILE A 73 9.21 17.50 4.35
CA ILE A 73 8.50 18.80 4.36
C ILE A 73 7.57 18.98 5.55
N THR A 74 7.20 17.91 6.25
CA THR A 74 6.30 17.98 7.42
C THR A 74 7.06 18.00 8.75
N MET A 75 8.38 17.71 8.74
CA MET A 75 9.25 17.84 9.89
C MET A 75 9.95 19.20 9.89
N TYR A 76 9.35 20.19 10.53
CA TYR A 76 9.89 21.53 10.66
C TYR A 76 9.83 22.03 12.11
N PRO A 77 10.65 23.00 12.52
CA PRO A 77 10.59 23.57 13.88
C PRO A 77 9.19 24.10 14.20
N GLY A 78 8.64 23.66 15.33
CA GLY A 78 7.27 24.04 15.73
C GLY A 78 6.15 23.24 15.03
N ALA A 79 6.46 22.16 14.31
CA ALA A 79 5.44 21.30 13.72
C ALA A 79 4.47 20.77 14.79
N PRO A 80 3.14 20.86 14.57
CA PRO A 80 2.15 20.44 15.55
C PRO A 80 2.09 18.92 15.72
N VAL A 81 2.65 18.17 14.76
CA VAL A 81 2.76 16.71 14.80
C VAL A 81 4.23 16.34 14.73
N SER A 82 4.72 15.63 15.74
CA SER A 82 6.12 15.25 15.88
C SER A 82 6.47 13.89 15.26
N PHE A 83 5.47 13.05 14.96
CA PHE A 83 5.69 11.75 14.31
C PHE A 83 5.53 11.87 12.79
N ALA A 84 6.66 11.83 12.11
CA ALA A 84 6.79 12.18 10.70
C ALA A 84 6.00 11.24 9.76
N VAL A 85 5.77 9.99 10.16
CA VAL A 85 5.11 9.00 9.29
C VAL A 85 3.59 9.16 9.23
N LEU A 86 2.97 9.98 10.08
CA LEU A 86 1.53 10.22 10.08
C LEU A 86 1.03 10.73 8.72
N TRP A 87 1.72 11.74 8.15
CA TRP A 87 1.30 12.37 6.91
C TRP A 87 1.39 11.46 5.69
N PRO A 88 2.47 10.69 5.48
CA PRO A 88 2.50 9.64 4.46
C PRO A 88 1.41 8.57 4.65
N ASN A 89 1.17 8.14 5.89
CA ASN A 89 0.13 7.16 6.19
C ASN A 89 -1.28 7.71 5.89
N PHE A 90 -1.53 8.99 6.21
CA PHE A 90 -2.75 9.68 5.81
C PHE A 90 -2.88 9.73 4.28
N GLY A 91 -1.88 10.26 3.57
CA GLY A 91 -1.90 10.45 2.12
C GLY A 91 -2.10 9.14 1.37
N GLY A 92 -1.34 8.10 1.73
CA GLY A 92 -1.46 6.79 1.11
C GLY A 92 -2.78 6.08 1.40
N SER A 93 -3.36 6.28 2.59
CA SER A 93 -4.69 5.76 2.93
C SER A 93 -5.80 6.49 2.17
N LEU A 94 -5.68 7.81 1.98
CA LEU A 94 -6.62 8.62 1.21
C LEU A 94 -6.64 8.18 -0.25
N ILE A 95 -5.48 8.01 -0.88
CA ILE A 95 -5.36 7.55 -2.26
C ILE A 95 -5.86 6.10 -2.39
N MET A 96 -5.57 5.23 -1.42
CA MET A 96 -6.09 3.86 -1.40
C MET A 96 -7.61 3.84 -1.35
N GLY A 97 -8.23 4.71 -0.54
CA GLY A 97 -9.69 4.86 -0.45
C GLY A 97 -10.30 5.32 -1.78
N PHE A 98 -9.66 6.32 -2.41
CA PHE A 98 -10.04 6.80 -3.73
C PHE A 98 -9.98 5.67 -4.78
N LEU A 99 -8.84 4.99 -4.91
CA LEU A 99 -8.67 3.89 -5.86
C LEU A 99 -9.63 2.72 -5.59
N GLY A 100 -9.95 2.46 -4.33
CA GLY A 100 -10.89 1.41 -3.93
C GLY A 100 -12.30 1.64 -4.46
N GLU A 101 -12.79 2.88 -4.38
CA GLU A 101 -14.16 3.25 -4.74
C GLU A 101 -14.29 3.78 -6.18
N ASP A 102 -13.22 4.31 -6.78
CA ASP A 102 -13.23 4.83 -8.15
C ASP A 102 -13.72 3.79 -9.16
N ARG A 103 -14.59 4.22 -10.08
CA ARG A 103 -15.17 3.41 -11.15
C ARG A 103 -14.78 3.87 -12.54
N MET A 104 -14.34 5.13 -12.66
CA MET A 104 -14.15 5.77 -13.95
C MET A 104 -12.76 5.51 -14.54
N LEU A 105 -11.69 5.57 -13.74
CA LEU A 105 -10.33 5.34 -14.22
C LEU A 105 -10.16 3.99 -14.93
N PHE A 106 -10.79 2.95 -14.38
CA PHE A 106 -10.71 1.57 -14.89
C PHE A 106 -12.05 1.08 -15.47
N LYS A 107 -12.83 1.99 -16.07
CA LYS A 107 -14.14 1.69 -16.66
C LYS A 107 -14.06 0.63 -17.75
N GLU A 108 -13.05 0.73 -18.62
CA GLU A 108 -12.75 -0.25 -19.65
C GLU A 108 -11.86 -1.38 -19.11
N GLU A 109 -12.26 -2.11 -18.11
CA GLU A 109 -11.51 -3.17 -17.44
C GLU A 109 -10.45 -3.86 -18.35
N TRP A 110 -10.78 -5.04 -18.89
CA TRP A 110 -9.95 -5.76 -19.88
C TRP A 110 -10.36 -5.50 -21.34
N GLY A 111 -10.93 -4.33 -21.63
CA GLY A 111 -11.41 -3.90 -22.93
C GLY A 111 -12.94 -3.92 -23.04
N ASP A 112 -13.63 -4.29 -21.98
CA ASP A 112 -15.09 -4.36 -21.91
C ASP A 112 -15.63 -3.59 -20.71
N ALA A 113 -16.65 -2.76 -20.93
CA ALA A 113 -17.35 -2.04 -19.87
C ALA A 113 -18.45 -2.93 -19.26
N THR A 114 -18.07 -4.04 -18.62
CA THR A 114 -18.99 -5.03 -18.09
C THR A 114 -19.95 -4.47 -17.04
N PHE A 115 -19.47 -3.55 -16.21
CA PHE A 115 -20.29 -2.89 -15.19
C PHE A 115 -21.42 -2.06 -15.81
N ASP A 116 -21.11 -1.24 -16.83
CA ASP A 116 -22.13 -0.40 -17.50
C ASP A 116 -23.18 -1.25 -18.21
N LYS A 117 -22.76 -2.33 -18.87
CA LYS A 117 -23.71 -3.27 -19.52
C LYS A 117 -24.66 -3.92 -18.52
N VAL A 118 -24.18 -4.26 -17.32
CA VAL A 118 -25.03 -4.84 -16.25
C VAL A 118 -25.97 -3.78 -15.69
N VAL A 119 -25.50 -2.54 -15.47
CA VAL A 119 -26.34 -1.43 -15.00
C VAL A 119 -27.39 -1.04 -16.04
N GLU A 120 -27.03 -1.03 -17.32
CA GLU A 120 -27.95 -0.72 -18.41
C GLU A 120 -29.05 -1.79 -18.55
N LYS A 121 -28.68 -3.08 -18.52
CA LYS A 121 -29.64 -4.17 -18.48
C LYS A 121 -30.58 -4.10 -17.28
N ALA A 122 -30.05 -3.82 -16.09
CA ALA A 122 -30.86 -3.65 -14.89
C ALA A 122 -31.83 -2.44 -14.99
N ARG A 123 -31.40 -1.36 -15.64
CA ARG A 123 -32.28 -0.19 -15.91
C ARG A 123 -33.34 -0.47 -16.97
N GLU A 124 -33.01 -1.24 -18.00
CA GLU A 124 -33.98 -1.67 -19.03
C GLU A 124 -35.03 -2.57 -18.41
N GLN A 125 -34.61 -3.56 -17.61
CA GLN A 125 -35.54 -4.46 -16.90
C GLN A 125 -36.44 -3.69 -15.92
N ALA A 126 -35.91 -2.72 -15.19
CA ALA A 126 -36.71 -1.88 -14.29
C ALA A 126 -37.69 -0.96 -15.02
N ARG A 127 -37.46 -0.64 -16.31
CA ARG A 127 -38.37 0.13 -17.14
C ARG A 127 -39.53 -0.73 -17.69
N ASP A 128 -39.24 -1.99 -17.95
CA ASP A 128 -40.26 -2.93 -18.50
C ASP A 128 -41.22 -3.46 -17.43
N GLU A 129 -40.78 -3.43 -16.16
CA GLU A 129 -41.61 -3.80 -14.99
C GLU A 129 -42.11 -2.54 -14.25
N GLU A 130 -43.06 -1.82 -14.83
CA GLU A 130 -43.81 -0.74 -14.15
C GLU A 130 -44.54 -1.30 -12.92
N GLY A 131 -43.88 -1.30 -11.75
CA GLY A 131 -44.63 -1.47 -10.50
C GLY A 131 -43.96 -2.17 -9.31
N VAL A 132 -42.81 -2.80 -9.43
CA VAL A 132 -42.19 -3.48 -8.26
C VAL A 132 -40.71 -3.08 -8.09
N LEU A 133 -40.51 -1.93 -7.52
CA LEU A 133 -39.20 -1.57 -6.93
C LEU A 133 -38.96 -2.42 -5.68
N GLY A 134 -38.53 -3.65 -5.88
CA GLY A 134 -38.23 -4.60 -4.82
C GLY A 134 -36.73 -4.83 -4.63
N SER A 135 -36.36 -5.44 -3.53
CA SER A 135 -35.01 -5.72 -3.03
C SER A 135 -34.06 -6.43 -4.01
N GLN A 136 -34.52 -6.89 -5.17
CA GLN A 136 -33.76 -7.66 -6.14
C GLN A 136 -32.83 -6.76 -6.98
N ASP A 137 -33.28 -5.55 -7.36
CA ASP A 137 -32.46 -4.60 -8.15
C ASP A 137 -31.25 -4.07 -7.36
N THR A 138 -31.42 -3.90 -6.05
CA THR A 138 -30.32 -3.49 -5.16
C THR A 138 -29.28 -4.60 -4.97
N ILE A 139 -29.71 -5.86 -5.06
CA ILE A 139 -28.83 -7.04 -4.93
C ILE A 139 -27.97 -7.20 -6.19
N ASP A 140 -28.53 -7.00 -7.37
CA ASP A 140 -27.81 -7.13 -8.64
C ASP A 140 -26.78 -6.00 -8.83
N LEU A 141 -27.10 -4.77 -8.43
CA LEU A 141 -26.16 -3.66 -8.44
C LEU A 141 -24.98 -3.87 -7.46
N GLN A 142 -25.24 -4.45 -6.30
CA GLN A 142 -24.17 -4.78 -5.35
C GLN A 142 -23.28 -5.92 -5.86
N ALA A 143 -23.88 -6.92 -6.52
CA ALA A 143 -23.13 -8.00 -7.15
C ALA A 143 -22.26 -7.48 -8.30
N ALA A 144 -22.79 -6.60 -9.15
CA ALA A 144 -22.07 -5.95 -10.24
C ALA A 144 -20.91 -5.10 -9.71
N LYS A 145 -21.13 -4.31 -8.65
CA LYS A 145 -20.07 -3.54 -7.98
C LYS A 145 -18.96 -4.44 -7.44
N LYS A 146 -19.33 -5.55 -6.80
CA LYS A 146 -18.37 -6.53 -6.27
C LYS A 146 -17.56 -7.20 -7.38
N ALA A 147 -18.20 -7.53 -8.49
CA ALA A 147 -17.54 -8.10 -9.67
C ALA A 147 -16.55 -7.11 -10.29
N HIS A 148 -16.96 -5.86 -10.51
CA HIS A 148 -16.08 -4.81 -11.01
C HIS A 148 -14.84 -4.61 -10.13
N VAL A 149 -15.01 -4.52 -8.80
CA VAL A 149 -13.88 -4.40 -7.86
C VAL A 149 -12.96 -5.63 -7.93
N ALA A 150 -13.51 -6.83 -8.10
CA ALA A 150 -12.71 -8.05 -8.24
C ALA A 150 -11.88 -8.03 -9.54
N THR A 151 -12.47 -7.63 -10.65
CA THR A 151 -11.80 -7.51 -11.94
C THR A 151 -10.74 -6.40 -11.92
N LYS A 152 -11.04 -5.24 -11.34
CA LYS A 152 -10.11 -4.13 -11.19
C LYS A 152 -8.82 -4.55 -10.47
N LYS A 153 -8.92 -5.40 -9.45
CA LYS A 153 -7.77 -5.94 -8.71
C LYS A 153 -6.86 -6.87 -9.54
N THR A 154 -7.25 -7.23 -10.75
CA THR A 154 -6.41 -8.03 -11.66
C THR A 154 -5.63 -7.17 -12.67
N ILE A 155 -5.98 -5.88 -12.80
CA ILE A 155 -5.36 -4.95 -13.76
C ILE A 155 -3.96 -4.56 -13.26
N PRO A 156 -2.88 -4.76 -14.07
CA PRO A 156 -1.50 -4.48 -13.64
C PRO A 156 -1.29 -3.04 -13.14
N LEU A 157 -1.82 -2.04 -13.84
CA LEU A 157 -1.74 -0.64 -13.44
C LEU A 157 -2.43 -0.38 -12.09
N TYR A 158 -3.61 -0.96 -11.86
CA TYR A 158 -4.30 -0.84 -10.58
C TYR A 158 -3.49 -1.46 -9.44
N ILE A 159 -2.91 -2.65 -9.67
CA ILE A 159 -2.03 -3.32 -8.70
C ILE A 159 -0.82 -2.43 -8.40
N GLY A 160 -0.22 -1.83 -9.43
CA GLY A 160 0.88 -0.89 -9.27
C GLY A 160 0.51 0.31 -8.41
N LEU A 161 -0.63 0.94 -8.66
CA LEU A 161 -1.10 2.10 -7.89
C LEU A 161 -1.50 1.72 -6.45
N ALA A 162 -2.36 0.72 -6.29
CA ALA A 162 -2.90 0.37 -4.98
C ALA A 162 -1.85 -0.35 -4.12
N THR A 163 -1.17 -1.37 -4.67
CA THR A 163 -0.17 -2.14 -3.93
C THR A 163 1.21 -1.50 -4.02
N GLY A 164 1.67 -1.10 -5.19
CA GLY A 164 2.98 -0.47 -5.37
C GLY A 164 3.04 0.89 -4.69
N PHE A 165 2.30 1.88 -5.20
CA PHE A 165 2.37 3.26 -4.71
C PHE A 165 1.83 3.42 -3.30
N CYS A 166 0.52 3.18 -3.08
CA CYS A 166 -0.08 3.42 -1.76
C CYS A 166 0.57 2.57 -0.66
N GLY A 167 0.93 1.32 -0.99
CA GLY A 167 1.56 0.44 -0.04
C GLY A 167 3.00 0.84 0.33
N CYS A 168 3.77 1.45 -0.58
CA CYS A 168 5.12 1.95 -0.32
C CYS A 168 5.12 3.40 0.19
N PHE A 169 4.05 4.14 -0.06
CA PHE A 169 3.84 5.47 0.50
C PHE A 169 3.52 5.41 2.00
N THR A 170 2.83 4.36 2.46
CA THR A 170 2.55 4.11 3.88
C THR A 170 3.55 3.13 4.48
N SER A 171 3.84 3.26 5.78
CA SER A 171 4.73 2.35 6.49
C SER A 171 4.18 2.00 7.87
N PHE A 172 3.96 0.70 8.11
CA PHE A 172 3.54 0.21 9.42
C PHE A 172 4.73 0.09 10.37
N SER A 173 5.90 -0.32 9.90
CA SER A 173 7.10 -0.45 10.73
C SER A 173 7.54 0.90 11.30
N SER A 174 7.54 1.96 10.48
CA SER A 174 7.85 3.31 10.96
C SER A 174 6.77 3.83 11.93
N PHE A 175 5.50 3.48 11.73
CA PHE A 175 4.45 3.80 12.70
C PHE A 175 4.71 3.14 14.07
N ILE A 176 5.09 1.87 14.11
CA ILE A 176 5.41 1.18 15.37
C ILE A 176 6.72 1.70 15.98
N LEU A 177 7.67 2.13 15.16
CA LEU A 177 8.86 2.83 15.65
C LEU A 177 8.46 4.12 16.37
N ASP A 178 7.60 4.96 15.77
CA ASP A 178 7.09 6.18 16.42
C ASP A 178 6.37 5.85 17.75
N VAL A 179 5.60 4.75 17.80
CA VAL A 179 4.95 4.27 19.04
C VAL A 179 5.99 3.88 20.09
N TYR A 180 7.04 3.17 19.71
CA TYR A 180 8.12 2.79 20.61
C TYR A 180 8.90 4.02 21.14
N LEU A 181 9.29 4.93 20.25
CA LEU A 181 9.98 6.17 20.62
C LEU A 181 9.09 7.07 21.51
N ALA A 182 7.79 7.07 21.29
CA ALA A 182 6.84 7.74 22.19
C ALA A 182 6.83 7.10 23.60
N LEU A 183 6.87 5.76 23.67
CA LEU A 183 6.93 5.04 24.94
C LEU A 183 8.24 5.30 25.69
N SER A 184 9.37 5.27 24.99
CA SER A 184 10.72 5.45 25.57
C SER A 184 11.09 6.90 25.87
N ASN A 185 10.29 7.86 25.44
CA ASN A 185 10.54 9.31 25.52
C ASN A 185 11.65 9.82 24.57
N ASP A 186 11.88 9.08 23.49
CA ASP A 186 12.89 9.42 22.46
C ASP A 186 12.25 9.98 21.19
N LEU A 187 10.92 10.17 21.17
CA LEU A 187 10.24 10.77 20.03
C LEU A 187 10.67 12.23 19.85
N PRO A 188 11.12 12.65 18.67
CA PRO A 188 11.46 14.03 18.39
C PRO A 188 10.31 14.97 18.74
N THR A 189 10.57 16.04 19.49
CA THR A 189 9.55 17.03 19.85
C THR A 189 9.76 18.32 19.05
N PRO A 190 8.69 19.09 18.78
CA PRO A 190 8.82 20.37 18.06
C PRO A 190 9.72 21.40 18.72
N LEU A 191 9.94 21.29 20.04
CA LEU A 191 10.83 22.15 20.81
C LEU A 191 12.31 21.81 20.62
N ASN A 192 12.63 20.59 20.24
CA ASN A 192 13.98 20.06 20.11
C ASN A 192 14.38 19.84 18.64
N HIS A 193 13.60 20.37 17.69
CA HIS A 193 13.98 20.32 16.28
C HIS A 193 15.24 21.17 16.05
N PRO A 194 16.27 20.65 15.40
CA PRO A 194 17.43 21.46 14.99
C PRO A 194 16.96 22.58 14.05
N GLN A 195 17.59 23.73 14.18
CA GLN A 195 17.28 24.88 13.31
C GLN A 195 17.67 24.64 11.84
N ASP A 196 18.60 23.71 11.63
CA ASP A 196 19.00 23.26 10.30
C ASP A 196 18.05 22.14 9.85
N TYR A 197 17.48 22.27 8.68
CA TYR A 197 16.61 21.26 8.03
C TYR A 197 17.32 19.93 7.75
N SER A 198 18.49 19.68 8.33
CA SER A 198 19.17 18.41 8.25
C SER A 198 18.51 17.41 9.18
N PRO A 199 17.83 16.40 8.61
CA PRO A 199 17.18 15.37 9.39
C PRO A 199 18.15 14.46 10.17
N VAL A 200 19.44 14.58 9.92
CA VAL A 200 20.51 13.83 10.61
C VAL A 200 20.85 14.43 11.97
N ARG A 201 20.57 15.71 12.19
CA ARG A 201 20.70 16.33 13.51
C ARG A 201 19.45 16.26 14.38
N ALA A 202 18.41 15.57 13.95
CA ALA A 202 17.21 15.30 14.74
C ALA A 202 17.44 14.27 15.88
N SER A 203 18.67 13.95 16.21
CA SER A 203 19.04 13.07 17.32
C SER A 203 18.93 13.71 18.70
N THR A 204 18.53 14.96 18.79
CA THR A 204 18.22 15.56 20.10
C THR A 204 16.82 15.11 20.53
N THR A 205 16.78 13.93 21.11
CA THR A 205 15.64 13.40 21.86
C THR A 205 15.18 14.37 22.92
N SER A 206 13.91 14.29 23.29
CA SER A 206 13.40 15.08 24.42
C SER A 206 14.23 14.75 25.66
N THR A 207 15.01 15.69 26.12
CA THR A 207 15.85 15.55 27.32
C THR A 207 15.06 15.77 28.62
N VAL A 208 13.77 16.14 28.53
CA VAL A 208 12.91 16.35 29.71
C VAL A 208 12.44 15.00 30.24
N PRO A 209 12.88 14.59 31.44
CA PRO A 209 12.42 13.35 32.03
C PRO A 209 10.90 13.38 32.27
N ARG A 210 10.23 12.29 31.95
CA ARG A 210 8.81 12.15 32.24
C ARG A 210 8.51 10.82 32.93
N ASN A 211 7.42 10.78 33.69
CA ASN A 211 7.01 9.57 34.39
C ASN A 211 6.35 8.56 33.43
N GLY A 212 6.25 7.30 33.82
CA GLY A 212 5.68 6.23 33.03
C GLY A 212 4.23 6.47 32.59
N GLY A 213 3.45 7.23 33.37
CA GLY A 213 2.08 7.59 33.01
C GLY A 213 2.02 8.47 31.75
N TYR A 214 2.90 9.47 31.65
CA TYR A 214 2.99 10.31 30.46
C TYR A 214 3.54 9.54 29.24
N SER A 215 4.47 8.60 29.46
CA SER A 215 4.94 7.71 28.40
C SER A 215 3.82 6.83 27.85
N PHE A 216 2.98 6.28 28.73
CA PHE A 216 1.79 5.54 28.33
C PHE A 216 0.79 6.40 27.55
N MET A 217 0.55 7.64 28.00
CA MET A 217 -0.33 8.57 27.28
C MET A 217 0.22 8.95 25.91
N ALA A 218 1.54 9.13 25.78
CA ALA A 218 2.18 9.42 24.51
C ALA A 218 2.05 8.24 23.52
N LEU A 219 2.28 7.02 23.98
CA LEU A 219 2.03 5.79 23.22
C LEU A 219 0.59 5.72 22.71
N LEU A 220 -0.39 5.94 23.58
CA LEU A 220 -1.81 5.93 23.18
C LEU A 220 -2.12 7.04 22.18
N ALA A 221 -1.54 8.24 22.35
CA ALA A 221 -1.74 9.35 21.44
C ALA A 221 -1.30 9.00 20.02
N VAL A 222 -0.10 8.43 19.85
CA VAL A 222 0.41 8.03 18.54
C VAL A 222 -0.47 6.95 17.92
N ILE A 223 -0.84 5.91 18.67
CA ILE A 223 -1.67 4.81 18.17
C ILE A 223 -3.06 5.32 17.74
N ILE A 224 -3.74 6.03 18.62
CA ILE A 224 -5.12 6.49 18.37
C ILE A 224 -5.15 7.48 17.21
N THR A 225 -4.23 8.46 17.19
CA THR A 225 -4.17 9.46 16.12
C THR A 225 -3.91 8.81 14.77
N THR A 226 -2.92 7.93 14.69
CA THR A 226 -2.57 7.27 13.42
C THR A 226 -3.73 6.43 12.89
N ILE A 227 -4.35 5.61 13.74
CA ILE A 227 -5.45 4.74 13.29
C ILE A 227 -6.66 5.60 12.90
N ALA A 228 -7.07 6.55 13.75
CA ALA A 228 -8.24 7.39 13.48
C ALA A 228 -8.08 8.22 12.22
N VAL A 229 -6.91 8.84 12.03
CA VAL A 229 -6.61 9.67 10.86
C VAL A 229 -6.55 8.83 9.58
N CYS A 230 -5.90 7.66 9.60
CA CYS A 230 -5.80 6.80 8.42
C CYS A 230 -7.15 6.16 8.03
N VAL A 231 -7.98 5.75 9.01
CA VAL A 231 -9.35 5.25 8.73
C VAL A 231 -10.22 6.37 8.15
N SER A 232 -10.12 7.58 8.70
CA SER A 232 -10.85 8.75 8.20
C SER A 232 -10.37 9.13 6.79
N ALA A 233 -9.07 9.09 6.53
CA ALA A 233 -8.48 9.34 5.22
C ALA A 233 -8.98 8.33 4.17
N LEU A 234 -9.02 7.04 4.49
CA LEU A 234 -9.54 6.00 3.61
C LEU A 234 -10.99 6.28 3.19
N ARG A 235 -11.84 6.68 4.15
CA ARG A 235 -13.25 7.04 3.87
C ARG A 235 -13.36 8.33 3.07
N ALA A 236 -12.58 9.35 3.43
CA ALA A 236 -12.53 10.60 2.69
C ALA A 236 -12.11 10.39 1.24
N GLY A 237 -11.10 9.54 0.99
CA GLY A 237 -10.69 9.16 -0.36
C GLY A 237 -11.83 8.51 -1.17
N ALA A 238 -12.59 7.60 -0.55
CA ALA A 238 -13.77 6.98 -1.17
C ALA A 238 -14.85 8.02 -1.50
N HIS A 239 -15.12 8.97 -0.61
CA HIS A 239 -16.08 10.06 -0.86
C HIS A 239 -15.59 10.99 -1.98
N ILE A 240 -14.30 11.30 -2.04
CA ILE A 240 -13.72 12.10 -3.14
C ILE A 240 -13.89 11.37 -4.47
N ALA A 241 -13.68 10.04 -4.53
CA ALA A 241 -13.90 9.27 -5.75
C ALA A 241 -15.34 9.37 -6.25
N ILE A 242 -16.32 9.26 -5.35
CA ILE A 242 -17.74 9.38 -5.69
C ILE A 242 -18.07 10.82 -6.14
N ALA A 243 -17.59 11.82 -5.41
CA ALA A 243 -17.88 13.23 -5.72
C ALA A 243 -17.23 13.70 -7.03
N SER A 244 -16.07 13.14 -7.38
CA SER A 244 -15.33 13.50 -8.60
C SER A 244 -15.67 12.60 -9.80
N GLU A 245 -16.52 11.60 -9.65
CA GLU A 245 -16.91 10.65 -10.71
C GLU A 245 -17.23 11.34 -12.06
N PRO A 246 -17.99 12.47 -12.13
CA PRO A 246 -18.29 13.14 -13.40
C PRO A 246 -17.07 13.78 -14.08
N TYR A 247 -16.01 14.02 -13.36
CA TYR A 247 -14.82 14.75 -13.85
C TYR A 247 -13.63 13.82 -14.15
N ILE A 248 -13.71 12.56 -13.74
CA ILE A 248 -12.61 11.60 -13.89
C ILE A 248 -12.67 10.99 -15.29
N PRO A 249 -11.60 11.13 -16.10
CA PRO A 249 -11.54 10.48 -17.40
C PRO A 249 -11.32 8.96 -17.26
N SER A 250 -11.88 8.18 -18.16
CA SER A 250 -11.53 6.76 -18.29
C SER A 250 -10.17 6.61 -18.97
N ILE A 251 -9.38 5.65 -18.51
CA ILE A 251 -8.12 5.28 -19.18
C ILE A 251 -8.42 4.21 -20.23
N PRO A 252 -8.29 4.52 -21.54
CA PRO A 252 -8.57 3.56 -22.58
C PRO A 252 -7.68 2.31 -22.46
N TYR A 253 -8.28 1.14 -22.54
CA TYR A 253 -7.57 -0.13 -22.48
C TYR A 253 -6.41 -0.23 -23.51
N ALA A 254 -6.65 0.26 -24.73
CA ALA A 254 -5.64 0.25 -25.78
C ALA A 254 -4.38 1.06 -25.42
N ILE A 255 -4.53 2.21 -24.75
CA ILE A 255 -3.39 3.03 -24.30
C ILE A 255 -2.65 2.31 -23.18
N THR A 256 -3.36 1.74 -22.22
CA THR A 256 -2.75 0.99 -21.12
C THR A 256 -1.91 -0.17 -21.66
N ARG A 257 -2.46 -1.00 -22.55
CA ARG A 257 -1.78 -2.19 -23.05
C ARG A 257 -0.67 -1.92 -24.08
N LYS A 258 -0.88 -0.97 -25.00
CA LYS A 258 0.07 -0.72 -26.08
C LYS A 258 1.22 0.20 -25.67
N VAL A 259 0.97 1.11 -24.75
CA VAL A 259 1.93 2.17 -24.39
C VAL A 259 2.36 2.04 -22.93
N LEU A 260 1.43 2.19 -21.98
CA LEU A 260 1.76 2.28 -20.56
C LEU A 260 2.46 1.04 -20.02
N ASP A 261 1.97 -0.16 -20.35
CA ASP A 261 2.57 -1.41 -19.89
C ASP A 261 4.02 -1.57 -20.38
N ARG A 262 4.29 -1.20 -21.64
CA ARG A 262 5.65 -1.29 -22.22
C ARG A 262 6.59 -0.24 -21.64
N VAL A 263 6.11 0.99 -21.50
CA VAL A 263 6.87 2.09 -20.88
C VAL A 263 7.19 1.75 -19.42
N ALA A 264 6.24 1.20 -18.69
CA ALA A 264 6.44 0.79 -17.30
C ALA A 264 7.55 -0.26 -17.17
N VAL A 265 7.65 -1.23 -18.10
CA VAL A 265 8.74 -2.22 -18.09
C VAL A 265 10.09 -1.51 -18.24
N VAL A 266 10.25 -0.66 -19.25
CA VAL A 266 11.53 0.02 -19.51
C VAL A 266 11.92 0.92 -18.33
N LEU A 267 10.97 1.72 -17.82
CA LEU A 267 11.23 2.64 -16.72
C LEU A 267 11.53 1.90 -15.41
N ALA A 268 10.75 0.86 -15.07
CA ALA A 268 10.94 0.11 -13.84
C ALA A 268 12.35 -0.49 -13.75
N TRP A 269 12.73 -1.26 -14.75
CA TRP A 269 14.01 -1.95 -14.76
C TRP A 269 15.17 -0.99 -15.01
N GLY A 270 15.00 0.00 -15.90
CA GLY A 270 16.02 1.02 -16.17
C GLY A 270 16.31 1.88 -14.94
N CYS A 271 15.27 2.36 -14.24
CA CYS A 271 15.45 3.14 -12.99
C CYS A 271 16.05 2.29 -11.88
N TRP A 272 15.68 1.01 -11.75
CA TRP A 272 16.23 0.16 -10.71
C TRP A 272 17.70 -0.14 -10.93
N VAL A 273 18.08 -0.53 -12.14
CA VAL A 273 19.50 -0.70 -12.51
C VAL A 273 20.29 0.61 -12.35
N GLY A 274 19.70 1.74 -12.77
CA GLY A 274 20.29 3.07 -12.57
C GLY A 274 20.51 3.39 -11.08
N ALA A 275 19.55 3.11 -10.21
CA ALA A 275 19.69 3.30 -8.77
C ALA A 275 20.81 2.42 -8.18
N ILE A 276 20.91 1.16 -8.60
CA ILE A 276 21.97 0.24 -8.16
C ILE A 276 23.35 0.76 -8.61
N ILE A 277 23.48 1.19 -9.86
CA ILE A 277 24.74 1.73 -10.39
C ILE A 277 25.16 3.00 -9.64
N LEU A 278 24.24 3.94 -9.42
CA LEU A 278 24.50 5.17 -8.69
C LEU A 278 24.84 4.91 -7.20
N ALA A 279 24.27 3.89 -6.61
CA ALA A 279 24.59 3.48 -5.25
C ALA A 279 26.00 2.86 -5.15
N ALA A 280 26.39 2.05 -6.13
CA ALA A 280 27.68 1.37 -6.16
C ALA A 280 28.82 2.27 -6.63
N LEU A 281 28.56 3.17 -7.58
CA LEU A 281 29.52 4.08 -8.20
C LEU A 281 29.06 5.54 -8.08
N PRO A 282 29.04 6.09 -6.87
CA PRO A 282 28.56 7.46 -6.68
C PRO A 282 29.50 8.49 -7.32
N PRO A 283 28.97 9.48 -8.05
CA PRO A 283 29.76 10.53 -8.67
C PRO A 283 30.44 11.45 -7.64
N ASP A 284 29.88 11.56 -6.43
CA ASP A 284 30.31 12.40 -5.32
C ASP A 284 31.05 11.63 -4.20
N ARG A 285 31.65 10.50 -4.53
CA ARG A 285 32.28 9.59 -3.57
C ARG A 285 33.30 10.24 -2.65
N ASN A 286 33.97 11.31 -3.13
CA ASN A 286 35.05 12.00 -2.40
C ASN A 286 34.61 13.31 -1.73
N ASP A 287 33.39 13.80 -2.04
CA ASP A 287 32.89 15.08 -1.56
C ASP A 287 31.92 14.91 -0.35
N GLY A 288 32.00 13.77 0.29
CA GLY A 288 31.02 13.24 1.21
C GLY A 288 30.71 14.09 2.44
N VAL A 289 29.67 14.91 2.34
CA VAL A 289 28.89 15.26 3.52
C VAL A 289 27.99 14.05 3.84
N PRO A 290 28.01 13.54 5.08
CA PRO A 290 27.24 12.34 5.48
C PRO A 290 25.75 12.39 5.16
N ASP A 291 25.21 13.59 5.00
CA ASP A 291 23.80 13.92 4.82
C ASP A 291 23.33 14.00 3.39
N THR A 292 24.09 13.50 2.45
CA THR A 292 23.65 13.54 1.05
C THR A 292 22.37 12.73 0.86
N TRP A 293 21.48 13.22 -0.01
CA TRP A 293 20.26 12.54 -0.47
C TRP A 293 20.50 11.06 -0.86
N ARG A 294 21.75 10.71 -1.18
CA ARG A 294 22.18 9.36 -1.53
C ARG A 294 21.89 8.36 -0.42
N GLY A 295 22.27 8.64 0.83
CA GLY A 295 22.03 7.74 1.95
C GLY A 295 20.54 7.51 2.18
N ARG A 296 19.75 8.57 2.07
CA ARG A 296 18.30 8.52 2.36
C ARG A 296 17.45 8.07 1.21
N ALA A 297 17.67 8.61 0.01
CA ALA A 297 16.80 8.33 -1.14
C ALA A 297 17.35 7.17 -1.97
N LEU A 298 18.62 7.20 -2.36
CA LEU A 298 19.14 6.26 -3.35
C LEU A 298 19.19 4.82 -2.82
N PHE A 299 19.74 4.60 -1.62
CA PHE A 299 19.71 3.26 -1.01
C PHE A 299 18.28 2.77 -0.74
N ALA A 300 17.37 3.67 -0.34
CA ALA A 300 15.97 3.31 -0.18
C ALA A 300 15.36 2.83 -1.50
N LEU A 301 15.67 3.50 -2.64
CA LEU A 301 15.19 3.06 -3.95
C LEU A 301 15.77 1.71 -4.39
N VAL A 302 17.02 1.40 -4.03
CA VAL A 302 17.61 0.08 -4.31
C VAL A 302 16.82 -1.04 -3.63
N PHE A 303 16.41 -0.85 -2.37
CA PHE A 303 15.75 -1.87 -1.56
C PHE A 303 14.21 -1.86 -1.65
N ALA A 304 13.60 -0.74 -2.08
CA ALA A 304 12.14 -0.58 -2.15
C ALA A 304 11.43 -1.68 -3.00
N PRO A 305 11.91 -2.05 -4.21
CA PRO A 305 11.27 -3.08 -5.01
C PRO A 305 11.22 -4.44 -4.30
N LEU A 306 12.27 -4.80 -3.57
CA LEU A 306 12.34 -6.08 -2.85
C LEU A 306 11.27 -6.15 -1.76
N GLY A 307 11.10 -5.08 -0.97
CA GLY A 307 10.06 -4.98 0.05
C GLY A 307 8.65 -5.03 -0.57
N CYS A 308 8.42 -4.27 -1.64
CA CYS A 308 7.14 -4.23 -2.33
C CYS A 308 6.74 -5.60 -2.91
N LEU A 309 7.66 -6.27 -3.60
CA LEU A 309 7.43 -7.60 -4.17
C LEU A 309 7.22 -8.65 -3.08
N GLY A 310 8.03 -8.61 -2.01
CA GLY A 310 7.88 -9.50 -0.86
C GLY A 310 6.47 -9.39 -0.25
N ARG A 311 5.97 -8.17 -0.04
CA ARG A 311 4.61 -7.91 0.45
C ARG A 311 3.54 -8.40 -0.51
N PHE A 312 3.68 -8.11 -1.81
CA PHE A 312 2.72 -8.53 -2.83
C PHE A 312 2.55 -10.05 -2.85
N TYR A 313 3.65 -10.79 -2.94
CA TYR A 313 3.58 -12.26 -2.97
C TYR A 313 3.11 -12.84 -1.63
N ALA A 314 3.57 -12.32 -0.49
CA ALA A 314 3.07 -12.75 0.81
C ALA A 314 1.55 -12.55 0.93
N SER A 315 1.02 -11.43 0.45
CA SER A 315 -0.43 -11.17 0.45
C SER A 315 -1.18 -12.15 -0.44
N ILE A 316 -0.69 -12.45 -1.64
CA ILE A 316 -1.32 -13.42 -2.55
C ILE A 316 -1.37 -14.83 -1.95
N TYR A 317 -0.27 -15.28 -1.35
CA TYR A 317 -0.17 -16.67 -0.88
C TYR A 317 -0.78 -16.89 0.50
N LEU A 318 -0.84 -15.85 1.35
CA LEU A 318 -1.19 -16.02 2.76
C LEU A 318 -2.52 -15.37 3.16
N ASN A 319 -2.95 -14.25 2.55
CA ASN A 319 -4.17 -13.55 2.99
C ASN A 319 -5.44 -14.37 2.77
N GLY A 320 -5.46 -15.25 1.76
CA GLY A 320 -6.60 -16.14 1.50
C GLY A 320 -6.70 -17.35 2.43
N ARG A 321 -5.70 -17.63 3.28
CA ARG A 321 -5.68 -18.85 4.11
C ARG A 321 -6.64 -18.78 5.28
N ILE A 322 -6.82 -17.59 5.87
CA ILE A 322 -7.72 -17.37 6.99
C ILE A 322 -8.63 -16.20 6.63
N ALA A 323 -9.90 -16.47 6.33
CA ALA A 323 -10.85 -15.46 5.88
C ALA A 323 -11.11 -14.32 6.91
N SER A 324 -10.91 -14.62 8.20
CA SER A 324 -11.11 -13.66 9.29
C SER A 324 -9.84 -12.89 9.68
N PHE A 325 -8.68 -13.24 9.13
CA PHE A 325 -7.39 -12.69 9.54
C PHE A 325 -6.43 -12.63 8.34
N PRO A 326 -6.12 -11.45 7.79
CA PRO A 326 -5.19 -11.28 6.67
C PRO A 326 -3.75 -11.61 7.10
N LEU A 327 -3.41 -12.91 7.03
CA LEU A 327 -2.17 -13.43 7.57
C LEU A 327 -0.94 -12.90 6.85
N GLY A 328 -1.02 -12.70 5.52
CA GLY A 328 0.10 -12.17 4.74
C GLY A 328 0.48 -10.76 5.15
N THR A 329 -0.50 -9.86 5.24
CA THR A 329 -0.28 -8.47 5.69
C THR A 329 0.24 -8.45 7.14
N PHE A 330 -0.31 -9.29 8.01
CA PHE A 330 0.17 -9.42 9.39
C PHE A 330 1.64 -9.78 9.45
N ILE A 331 2.03 -10.88 8.77
CA ILE A 331 3.41 -11.40 8.80
C ILE A 331 4.40 -10.36 8.25
N VAL A 332 4.11 -9.73 7.11
CA VAL A 332 5.04 -8.76 6.53
C VAL A 332 5.16 -7.49 7.38
N ASN A 333 4.09 -7.06 8.04
CA ASN A 333 4.12 -5.94 8.96
C ASN A 333 4.97 -6.26 10.20
N ILE A 334 4.83 -7.44 10.79
CA ILE A 334 5.66 -7.86 11.91
C ILE A 334 7.14 -8.03 11.48
N LEU A 335 7.38 -8.77 10.39
CA LEU A 335 8.74 -9.03 9.91
C LEU A 335 9.49 -7.73 9.56
N GLY A 336 8.83 -6.83 8.82
CA GLY A 336 9.43 -5.53 8.48
C GLY A 336 9.68 -4.66 9.70
N THR A 337 8.83 -4.74 10.74
CA THR A 337 9.06 -4.03 12.00
C THR A 337 10.26 -4.61 12.77
N VAL A 338 10.40 -5.93 12.81
CA VAL A 338 11.55 -6.61 13.44
C VAL A 338 12.86 -6.21 12.74
N ILE A 339 12.89 -6.28 11.41
CA ILE A 339 14.08 -5.90 10.63
C ILE A 339 14.42 -4.42 10.85
N LEU A 340 13.41 -3.54 10.85
CA LEU A 340 13.61 -2.12 11.11
C LEU A 340 14.23 -1.89 12.50
N GLY A 341 13.71 -2.52 13.55
CA GLY A 341 14.28 -2.40 14.91
C GLY A 341 15.73 -2.88 14.99
N MET A 342 16.08 -3.97 14.29
CA MET A 342 17.46 -4.45 14.21
C MET A 342 18.37 -3.45 13.47
N CYS A 343 17.92 -2.86 12.37
CA CYS A 343 18.67 -1.87 11.63
C CYS A 343 18.89 -0.60 12.48
N TYR A 344 17.84 -0.16 13.17
CA TYR A 344 17.90 1.00 14.08
C TYR A 344 18.96 0.81 15.18
N ASP A 345 18.98 -0.34 15.85
CA ASP A 345 19.99 -0.65 16.86
C ASP A 345 21.41 -0.65 16.26
N LEU A 346 21.58 -1.23 15.07
CA LEU A 346 22.88 -1.29 14.40
C LEU A 346 23.39 0.09 13.97
N GLN A 347 22.52 1.06 13.72
CA GLN A 347 22.90 2.44 13.39
C GLN A 347 23.52 3.19 14.60
N HIS A 348 23.24 2.75 15.82
CA HIS A 348 23.77 3.30 17.06
C HIS A 348 25.05 2.59 17.52
N VAL A 349 25.59 1.68 16.72
CA VAL A 349 26.82 0.96 17.00
C VAL A 349 27.84 1.27 15.90
N PRO A 350 29.12 1.53 16.20
CA PRO A 350 30.16 1.86 15.22
C PRO A 350 30.52 0.65 14.33
N VAL A 351 29.56 0.16 13.55
CA VAL A 351 29.73 -0.96 12.63
C VAL A 351 29.56 -0.46 11.21
N GLY A 352 30.55 -0.66 10.35
CA GLY A 352 30.48 -0.35 8.92
C GLY A 352 30.64 1.11 8.52
N GLY A 353 30.88 2.02 9.47
CA GLY A 353 31.08 3.45 9.20
C GLY A 353 29.86 4.13 8.56
N VAL A 354 30.07 5.29 7.94
CA VAL A 354 29.01 6.11 7.32
C VAL A 354 28.24 5.36 6.23
N VAL A 355 28.95 4.65 5.36
CA VAL A 355 28.29 3.88 4.27
C VAL A 355 27.44 2.74 4.81
N GLY A 356 27.93 2.03 5.83
CA GLY A 356 27.17 0.96 6.49
C GLY A 356 25.86 1.50 7.11
N CYS A 357 25.95 2.64 7.78
CA CYS A 357 24.78 3.31 8.35
C CYS A 357 23.80 3.78 7.26
N GLN A 358 24.29 4.36 6.16
CA GLN A 358 23.44 4.75 5.02
C GLN A 358 22.73 3.55 4.36
N VAL A 359 23.40 2.40 4.28
CA VAL A 359 22.78 1.16 3.77
C VAL A 359 21.67 0.68 4.72
N LEU A 360 21.91 0.70 6.04
CA LEU A 360 20.90 0.35 7.04
C LEU A 360 19.70 1.28 6.94
N GLN A 361 19.90 2.58 6.79
CA GLN A 361 18.83 3.55 6.53
C GLN A 361 18.07 3.22 5.25
N GLY A 362 18.78 2.83 4.19
CA GLY A 362 18.13 2.37 2.94
C GLY A 362 17.31 1.10 3.12
N VAL A 363 17.71 0.19 3.99
CA VAL A 363 16.92 -1.01 4.34
C VAL A 363 15.68 -0.62 5.14
N GLU A 364 15.79 0.29 6.11
CA GLU A 364 14.65 0.77 6.89
C GLU A 364 13.63 1.49 6.00
N ASP A 365 14.07 2.49 5.25
CA ASP A 365 13.20 3.31 4.43
C ASP A 365 12.76 2.59 3.14
N GLY A 366 13.65 1.85 2.50
CA GLY A 366 13.35 1.13 1.27
C GLY A 366 12.65 -0.19 1.53
N PHE A 367 13.37 -1.17 2.08
CA PHE A 367 12.86 -2.52 2.25
C PHE A 367 11.72 -2.58 3.27
N CYS A 368 11.97 -2.19 4.53
CA CYS A 368 10.99 -2.28 5.60
C CYS A 368 9.79 -1.37 5.33
N GLY A 369 10.03 -0.13 4.84
CA GLY A 369 9.00 0.82 4.49
C GLY A 369 8.09 0.36 3.36
N CYS A 370 8.58 -0.43 2.40
CA CYS A 370 7.78 -0.99 1.32
C CYS A 370 7.24 -2.40 1.63
N LEU A 371 7.89 -3.15 2.49
CA LEU A 371 7.41 -4.45 2.96
C LEU A 371 6.19 -4.29 3.87
N THR A 372 6.20 -3.27 4.74
CA THR A 372 5.09 -2.96 5.65
C THR A 372 4.13 -1.95 5.04
N THR A 373 2.89 -1.93 5.49
CA THR A 373 1.87 -1.03 4.94
C THR A 373 0.77 -0.71 5.96
N VAL A 374 0.39 0.57 6.05
CA VAL A 374 -0.79 1.02 6.80
C VAL A 374 -2.02 1.10 5.91
N SER A 375 -1.90 1.56 4.66
CA SER A 375 -3.04 1.74 3.77
C SER A 375 -3.81 0.44 3.50
N THR A 376 -3.10 -0.66 3.22
CA THR A 376 -3.72 -1.98 3.07
C THR A 376 -4.27 -2.50 4.40
N TRP A 377 -3.53 -2.34 5.50
CA TRP A 377 -3.95 -2.75 6.83
C TRP A 377 -5.26 -2.06 7.27
N VAL A 378 -5.38 -0.75 7.06
CA VAL A 378 -6.59 0.03 7.37
C VAL A 378 -7.76 -0.35 6.45
N ALA A 379 -7.52 -0.63 5.17
CA ALA A 379 -8.53 -1.14 4.26
C ALA A 379 -9.05 -2.52 4.70
N GLU A 380 -8.16 -3.41 5.14
CA GLU A 380 -8.52 -4.72 5.71
C GLU A 380 -9.32 -4.56 7.00
N LEU A 381 -8.89 -3.68 7.93
CA LEU A 381 -9.66 -3.36 9.15
C LEU A 381 -11.07 -2.89 8.84
N SER A 382 -11.23 -2.09 7.78
CA SER A 382 -12.55 -1.56 7.37
C SER A 382 -13.43 -2.61 6.68
N SER A 383 -12.85 -3.65 6.08
CA SER A 383 -13.56 -4.70 5.36
C SER A 383 -13.95 -5.90 6.22
N LEU A 384 -13.24 -6.13 7.32
CA LEU A 384 -13.49 -7.25 8.23
C LEU A 384 -14.73 -7.01 9.11
N ARG A 385 -15.34 -8.10 9.60
CA ARG A 385 -16.36 -8.01 10.67
C ARG A 385 -15.76 -7.37 11.92
N ARG A 386 -16.52 -6.54 12.64
CA ARG A 386 -16.05 -5.73 13.77
C ARG A 386 -15.16 -6.50 14.75
N THR A 387 -15.58 -7.67 15.23
CA THR A 387 -14.78 -8.48 16.18
C THR A 387 -13.43 -8.91 15.60
N ASN A 388 -13.41 -9.33 14.33
CA ASN A 388 -12.18 -9.75 13.67
C ASN A 388 -11.26 -8.57 13.38
N SER A 389 -11.83 -7.43 13.00
CA SER A 389 -11.12 -6.17 12.80
C SER A 389 -10.38 -5.74 14.07
N TYR A 390 -11.05 -5.72 15.22
CA TYR A 390 -10.40 -5.40 16.50
C TYR A 390 -9.32 -6.42 16.88
N ARG A 391 -9.59 -7.72 16.74
CA ARG A 391 -8.59 -8.76 17.02
C ARG A 391 -7.35 -8.61 16.14
N TYR A 392 -7.56 -8.41 14.85
CA TYR A 392 -6.48 -8.22 13.88
C TYR A 392 -5.69 -6.93 14.14
N GLY A 393 -6.38 -5.81 14.37
CA GLY A 393 -5.75 -4.53 14.65
C GLY A 393 -4.93 -4.54 15.94
N VAL A 394 -5.51 -5.01 17.04
CA VAL A 394 -4.83 -5.10 18.34
C VAL A 394 -3.65 -6.07 18.25
N ALA A 395 -3.84 -7.27 17.66
CA ALA A 395 -2.75 -8.23 17.51
C ALA A 395 -1.59 -7.65 16.70
N SER A 396 -1.87 -6.93 15.60
CA SER A 396 -0.83 -6.31 14.76
C SER A 396 0.01 -5.30 15.54
N VAL A 397 -0.64 -4.39 16.27
CA VAL A 397 0.07 -3.35 17.03
C VAL A 397 0.82 -3.95 18.23
N VAL A 398 0.15 -4.80 19.02
CA VAL A 398 0.75 -5.36 20.25
C VAL A 398 1.93 -6.26 19.93
N VAL A 399 1.81 -7.18 18.96
CA VAL A 399 2.91 -8.09 18.62
C VAL A 399 4.10 -7.31 18.04
N ALA A 400 3.85 -6.34 17.13
CA ALA A 400 4.92 -5.53 16.57
C ALA A 400 5.63 -4.69 17.63
N LEU A 401 4.88 -4.05 18.54
CA LEU A 401 5.46 -3.28 19.64
C LEU A 401 6.25 -4.16 20.61
N CYS A 402 5.74 -5.33 20.96
CA CYS A 402 6.48 -6.29 21.80
C CYS A 402 7.81 -6.68 21.15
N CYS A 403 7.84 -6.92 19.84
CA CYS A 403 9.08 -7.21 19.12
C CYS A 403 10.08 -6.04 19.22
N LEU A 404 9.63 -4.79 19.01
CA LEU A 404 10.52 -3.63 19.16
C LEU A 404 11.00 -3.44 20.61
N VAL A 405 10.13 -3.64 21.59
CA VAL A 405 10.52 -3.58 23.02
C VAL A 405 11.60 -4.61 23.34
N ILE A 406 11.51 -5.82 22.78
CA ILE A 406 12.55 -6.84 22.98
C ILE A 406 13.86 -6.46 22.28
N ILE A 407 13.81 -5.98 21.05
CA ILE A 407 15.00 -5.64 20.25
C ILE A 407 15.60 -4.34 20.76
N MET A 408 14.96 -3.23 20.52
CA MET A 408 15.47 -1.89 20.81
C MET A 408 15.54 -1.63 22.33
N GLY A 409 14.59 -2.11 23.11
CA GLY A 409 14.59 -1.96 24.57
C GLY A 409 15.76 -2.68 25.22
N SER A 410 16.20 -3.83 24.70
CA SER A 410 17.34 -4.54 25.23
C SER A 410 18.62 -3.72 25.10
N MET A 411 18.82 -3.01 24.00
CA MET A 411 19.95 -2.11 23.79
C MET A 411 19.82 -0.83 24.62
N GLN A 412 18.66 -0.19 24.57
CA GLN A 412 18.41 1.08 25.27
C GLN A 412 18.61 0.96 26.79
N TRP A 413 18.09 -0.12 27.41
CA TRP A 413 18.16 -0.27 28.87
C TRP A 413 19.50 -0.81 29.37
N THR A 414 20.34 -1.37 28.48
CA THR A 414 21.67 -1.89 28.87
C THR A 414 22.78 -0.90 28.59
N ARG A 415 22.75 -0.21 27.44
CA ARG A 415 23.83 0.69 26.98
C ARG A 415 23.36 2.12 26.72
N GLY A 416 22.07 2.35 26.53
CA GLY A 416 21.53 3.57 25.99
C GLY A 416 21.75 3.65 24.46
N PHE A 417 20.97 4.48 23.78
CA PHE A 417 21.25 4.84 22.39
C PHE A 417 22.37 5.88 22.36
N GLY A 418 23.50 5.55 21.76
CA GLY A 418 24.54 6.51 21.40
C GLY A 418 24.11 7.41 20.24
N ASP A 419 24.96 8.33 19.81
CA ASP A 419 24.73 9.12 18.61
C ASP A 419 24.71 8.22 17.36
N LEU A 420 23.88 8.59 16.37
CA LEU A 420 23.80 7.86 15.10
C LEU A 420 25.14 7.93 14.37
N VAL A 421 25.71 6.79 13.98
CA VAL A 421 26.98 6.71 13.27
C VAL A 421 26.94 7.36 11.88
N CYS A 422 25.74 7.54 11.31
CA CYS A 422 25.54 8.25 10.03
C CYS A 422 25.88 9.75 10.10
N THR A 423 26.08 10.32 11.29
CA THR A 423 26.27 11.77 11.50
C THR A 423 27.73 12.20 11.52
N HIS A 424 28.67 11.28 11.36
CA HIS A 424 30.13 11.56 11.45
C HIS A 424 30.86 11.38 10.13
#